data_606c6be818f62d871bf708dba97d8295
#
_entry.id   606c6be818f62d871bf708dba97d8295
#
_cell.length_a   1.000
_cell.length_b   1.000
_cell.length_c   1.000
_cell.angle_alpha   90.00
_cell.angle_beta   90.00
_cell.angle_gamma   90.00
#
_symmetry.space_group_name_H-M   'P 1'
#
loop_
_entity.id
_entity.type
_entity.pdbx_description
1 polymer ?
#
loop_
_entity_poly.entity_id
_entity_poly.type
_entity_poly.pdbx_seq_one_letter_code
_entity_poly.pdbx_strand_id
1 'polypeptide(L)'
;MLGSPIRFTIVAVLGMGCAAPARAEVGATASAFSDLRFRGYSLSEGRPVAILDLAVDDPSGFYADAAGMGVFRNSGPAPLALQLTGGYAKRLKSGTTLDFGITHSTYSSYSSAARGNSYTELYAGIARGALSSRIFLSPHYFESGRWSAYGEINGSVSPARRWNVDGHVGVQVPLHAPYGQSYRREVDWRLGITRELGRLSLHAAWSAGAPGRDFYRGRGHSRSTLVLGASWVL
;
A
#
# COMPACT_ATOMS: atom_id res chain seq x y z
N MET A 1 -20.16 -5.54 18.83
CA MET A 1 -18.75 -5.76 18.46
C MET A 1 -18.67 -5.81 16.94
N LEU A 2 -18.49 -4.67 16.32
CA LEU A 2 -18.35 -4.53 14.86
C LEU A 2 -16.85 -4.43 14.59
N GLY A 3 -16.25 -5.52 14.10
CA GLY A 3 -14.87 -5.51 13.67
C GLY A 3 -14.73 -4.63 12.43
N SER A 4 -13.84 -3.65 12.48
CA SER A 4 -13.49 -2.80 11.36
C SER A 4 -13.02 -3.61 10.16
N PRO A 5 -13.36 -3.23 8.92
CA PRO A 5 -12.80 -3.86 7.74
C PRO A 5 -11.28 -3.64 7.71
N ILE A 6 -10.54 -4.73 7.55
CA ILE A 6 -9.08 -4.70 7.44
C ILE A 6 -8.75 -4.03 6.11
N ARG A 7 -8.25 -2.80 6.18
CA ARG A 7 -7.76 -2.05 5.03
C ARG A 7 -6.27 -2.21 4.92
N PHE A 8 -5.82 -2.70 3.80
CA PHE A 8 -4.41 -2.75 3.43
C PHE A 8 -4.11 -1.69 2.37
N THR A 9 -4.30 -0.47 2.74
CA THR A 9 -3.55 0.65 2.19
C THR A 9 -2.42 0.91 3.17
N ILE A 10 -1.28 1.39 2.74
CA ILE A 10 -0.12 1.74 3.57
C ILE A 10 -0.60 2.18 4.98
N VAL A 11 -0.55 1.25 5.93
CA VAL A 11 -0.85 1.34 7.37
C VAL A 11 -1.71 2.55 7.79
N ALA A 12 -3.02 2.49 7.55
CA ALA A 12 -3.97 3.32 8.28
C ALA A 12 -4.55 2.49 9.44
N VAL A 13 -4.10 2.73 10.66
CA VAL A 13 -4.69 2.18 11.88
C VAL A 13 -5.86 3.08 12.26
N LEU A 14 -7.07 2.70 11.88
CA LEU A 14 -8.29 3.40 12.32
C LEU A 14 -8.71 2.89 13.69
N GLY A 15 -8.74 3.79 14.66
CA GLY A 15 -9.24 3.56 16.02
C GLY A 15 -10.77 3.33 16.03
N MET A 16 -11.21 2.42 16.89
CA MET A 16 -12.64 2.13 17.14
C MET A 16 -13.30 3.28 17.89
N GLY A 17 -14.26 3.95 17.24
CA GLY A 17 -15.16 4.94 17.86
C GLY A 17 -16.60 4.41 17.98
N CYS A 18 -17.32 4.86 19.02
CA CYS A 18 -18.71 4.50 19.37
C CYS A 18 -19.71 4.83 18.26
N ALA A 19 -20.81 4.07 18.24
CA ALA A 19 -21.94 4.24 17.33
C ALA A 19 -22.57 5.65 17.43
N ALA A 20 -22.25 6.51 16.48
CA ALA A 20 -22.93 7.74 16.15
C ALA A 20 -23.78 7.54 14.87
N PRO A 21 -24.79 8.39 14.59
CA PRO A 21 -25.60 8.26 13.38
C PRO A 21 -24.72 8.25 12.13
N ALA A 22 -25.12 7.45 11.14
CA ALA A 22 -24.42 7.15 9.91
C ALA A 22 -23.99 8.42 9.15
N ARG A 23 -22.81 8.96 9.46
CA ARG A 23 -22.12 10.02 8.74
C ARG A 23 -20.84 9.47 8.14
N ALA A 24 -20.41 10.03 7.04
CA ALA A 24 -19.10 9.72 6.48
C ALA A 24 -18.01 10.00 7.54
N GLU A 25 -17.13 9.02 7.75
CA GLU A 25 -16.00 9.15 8.67
C GLU A 25 -14.79 9.65 7.87
N VAL A 26 -14.17 10.73 8.34
CA VAL A 26 -12.97 11.29 7.74
C VAL A 26 -11.80 11.01 8.67
N GLY A 27 -10.76 10.38 8.16
CA GLY A 27 -9.52 10.11 8.87
C GLY A 27 -8.32 10.77 8.20
N ALA A 28 -7.35 11.20 9.01
CA ALA A 28 -6.08 11.68 8.51
C ALA A 28 -4.94 11.05 9.32
N THR A 29 -3.86 10.66 8.62
CA THR A 29 -2.68 10.04 9.25
C THR A 29 -1.42 10.63 8.64
N ALA A 30 -0.49 11.07 9.49
CA ALA A 30 0.85 11.46 9.09
C ALA A 30 1.83 10.35 9.47
N SER A 31 2.69 9.92 8.53
CA SER A 31 3.63 8.83 8.74
C SER A 31 5.02 9.21 8.26
N ALA A 32 6.04 8.60 8.87
CA ALA A 32 7.42 8.67 8.42
C ALA A 32 8.03 7.27 8.43
N PHE A 33 8.77 6.92 7.38
CA PHE A 33 9.45 5.63 7.23
C PHE A 33 10.89 5.81 6.76
N SER A 34 11.77 4.89 7.15
CA SER A 34 13.17 4.88 6.71
C SER A 34 13.35 4.56 5.22
N ASP A 35 12.40 3.85 4.62
CA ASP A 35 12.32 3.50 3.20
C ASP A 35 10.86 3.27 2.80
N LEU A 36 10.47 3.67 1.59
CA LEU A 36 9.17 3.37 1.02
C LEU A 36 9.30 2.21 0.04
N ARG A 37 8.71 1.09 0.41
CA ARG A 37 8.71 -0.11 -0.43
C ARG A 37 7.33 -0.41 -0.98
N PHE A 38 7.30 -0.69 -2.28
CA PHE A 38 6.10 -1.05 -3.00
C PHE A 38 6.37 -2.28 -3.87
N ARG A 39 5.62 -3.36 -3.64
CA ARG A 39 5.78 -4.65 -4.34
C ARG A 39 7.25 -5.11 -4.40
N GLY A 40 7.93 -5.03 -3.25
CA GLY A 40 9.34 -5.40 -3.12
C GLY A 40 10.36 -4.36 -3.60
N TYR A 41 9.95 -3.30 -4.30
CA TYR A 41 10.84 -2.22 -4.75
C TYR A 41 10.93 -1.09 -3.72
N SER A 42 12.10 -0.48 -3.59
CA SER A 42 12.23 0.78 -2.88
C SER A 42 11.88 1.94 -3.81
N LEU A 43 10.82 2.67 -3.51
CA LEU A 43 10.45 3.88 -4.25
C LEU A 43 11.27 5.11 -3.84
N SER A 44 11.85 5.09 -2.64
CA SER A 44 12.62 6.19 -2.07
C SER A 44 14.14 6.01 -2.14
N GLU A 45 14.62 4.92 -2.78
CA GLU A 45 16.04 4.56 -2.87
C GLU A 45 16.70 4.39 -1.49
N GLY A 46 15.97 3.77 -0.52
CA GLY A 46 16.44 3.62 0.86
C GLY A 46 16.50 4.93 1.65
N ARG A 47 15.82 5.97 1.20
CA ARG A 47 15.79 7.28 1.86
C ARG A 47 14.54 7.45 2.70
N PRO A 48 14.60 8.22 3.78
CA PRO A 48 13.42 8.50 4.58
C PRO A 48 12.33 9.21 3.78
N VAL A 49 11.08 8.86 4.11
CA VAL A 49 9.88 9.43 3.48
C VAL A 49 8.93 9.94 4.55
N ALA A 50 8.13 10.94 4.18
CA ALA A 50 6.93 11.34 4.89
C ALA A 50 5.72 11.08 4.02
N ILE A 51 4.62 10.65 4.63
CA ILE A 51 3.34 10.37 3.97
C ILE A 51 2.25 11.09 4.74
N LEU A 52 1.38 11.78 4.01
CA LEU A 52 0.11 12.27 4.53
C LEU A 52 -1.00 11.51 3.81
N ASP A 53 -1.83 10.83 4.59
CA ASP A 53 -2.92 10.01 4.15
C ASP A 53 -4.24 10.61 4.63
N LEU A 54 -5.21 10.73 3.73
CA LEU A 54 -6.56 11.22 3.98
C LEU A 54 -7.55 10.19 3.48
N ALA A 55 -8.43 9.72 4.36
CA ALA A 55 -9.42 8.70 4.04
C ALA A 55 -10.83 9.19 4.37
N VAL A 56 -11.78 8.80 3.55
CA VAL A 56 -13.22 9.02 3.76
C VAL A 56 -13.94 7.70 3.60
N ASP A 57 -14.76 7.36 4.60
CA ASP A 57 -15.58 6.17 4.63
C ASP A 57 -17.05 6.54 4.74
N ASP A 58 -17.87 6.04 3.82
CA ASP A 58 -19.32 6.22 3.86
C ASP A 58 -20.00 4.94 4.37
N PRO A 59 -21.03 5.05 5.24
CA PRO A 59 -21.77 3.89 5.76
C PRO A 59 -22.43 3.03 4.69
N SER A 60 -22.69 3.56 3.49
CA SER A 60 -23.19 2.79 2.35
C SER A 60 -22.17 1.78 1.80
N GLY A 61 -20.88 1.96 2.20
CA GLY A 61 -19.77 1.11 1.78
C GLY A 61 -18.83 1.76 0.76
N PHE A 62 -19.14 2.94 0.23
CA PHE A 62 -18.20 3.70 -0.60
C PHE A 62 -17.08 4.28 0.26
N TYR A 63 -15.89 4.34 -0.31
CA TYR A 63 -14.73 4.96 0.32
C TYR A 63 -13.83 5.64 -0.70
N ALA A 64 -13.06 6.59 -0.23
CA ALA A 64 -12.00 7.24 -0.99
C ALA A 64 -10.79 7.48 -0.09
N ASP A 65 -9.61 7.49 -0.72
CA ASP A 65 -8.33 7.69 -0.04
C ASP A 65 -7.39 8.49 -0.94
N ALA A 66 -6.58 9.36 -0.33
CA ALA A 66 -5.56 10.16 -1.00
C ALA A 66 -4.29 10.17 -0.16
N ALA A 67 -3.19 9.62 -0.69
CA ALA A 67 -1.89 9.59 -0.04
C ALA A 67 -0.86 10.43 -0.80
N GLY A 68 -0.39 11.51 -0.18
CA GLY A 68 0.72 12.32 -0.66
C GLY A 68 2.03 11.88 -0.01
N MET A 69 3.08 11.67 -0.81
CA MET A 69 4.36 11.12 -0.37
C MET A 69 5.51 12.04 -0.75
N GLY A 70 6.39 12.30 0.21
CA GLY A 70 7.61 13.09 0.02
C GLY A 70 8.84 12.31 0.46
N VAL A 71 9.97 12.53 -0.20
CA VAL A 71 11.26 11.89 0.10
C VAL A 71 12.28 12.92 0.58
N PHE A 72 13.06 12.59 1.60
CA PHE A 72 14.15 13.42 2.11
C PHE A 72 15.46 13.07 1.43
N ARG A 73 15.93 13.95 0.55
CA ARG A 73 17.21 13.84 -0.16
C ARG A 73 18.28 14.69 0.52
N ASN A 74 19.55 14.48 0.16
CA ASN A 74 20.66 15.35 0.62
C ASN A 74 20.48 16.80 0.17
N SER A 75 19.81 17.03 -0.96
CA SER A 75 19.47 18.36 -1.50
C SER A 75 18.17 18.95 -0.94
N GLY A 76 17.56 18.31 0.07
CA GLY A 76 16.29 18.71 0.68
C GLY A 76 15.11 17.80 0.30
N PRO A 77 13.93 18.05 0.89
CA PRO A 77 12.72 17.28 0.62
C PRO A 77 12.26 17.49 -0.83
N ALA A 78 11.65 16.45 -1.39
CA ALA A 78 11.06 16.49 -2.73
C ALA A 78 9.78 15.66 -2.80
N PRO A 79 8.84 16.01 -3.69
CA PRO A 79 7.69 15.15 -3.99
C PRO A 79 8.16 13.78 -4.47
N LEU A 80 7.51 12.71 -4.00
CA LEU A 80 7.77 11.33 -4.44
C LEU A 80 6.60 10.78 -5.23
N ALA A 81 5.41 10.75 -4.64
CA ALA A 81 4.22 10.19 -5.27
C ALA A 81 2.93 10.81 -4.73
N LEU A 82 1.86 10.69 -5.52
CA LEU A 82 0.48 10.86 -5.11
C LEU A 82 -0.29 9.61 -5.51
N GLN A 83 -1.02 9.03 -4.57
CA GLN A 83 -1.92 7.91 -4.81
C GLN A 83 -3.34 8.32 -4.46
N LEU A 84 -4.29 8.00 -5.36
CA LEU A 84 -5.72 8.21 -5.16
C LEU A 84 -6.41 6.86 -5.30
N THR A 85 -7.29 6.53 -4.36
CA THR A 85 -8.06 5.29 -4.37
C THR A 85 -9.53 5.62 -4.15
N GLY A 86 -10.41 4.93 -4.86
CA GLY A 86 -11.83 4.95 -4.61
C GLY A 86 -12.41 3.56 -4.77
N GLY A 87 -13.39 3.21 -3.94
CA GLY A 87 -13.92 1.87 -3.99
C GLY A 87 -15.25 1.69 -3.25
N TYR A 88 -15.70 0.45 -3.26
CA TYR A 88 -16.90 0.00 -2.58
C TYR A 88 -16.62 -1.32 -1.86
N ALA A 89 -16.83 -1.34 -0.55
CA ALA A 89 -16.66 -2.51 0.30
C ALA A 89 -18.02 -2.94 0.90
N LYS A 90 -18.33 -4.23 0.79
CA LYS A 90 -19.58 -4.79 1.32
C LYS A 90 -19.31 -5.95 2.25
N ARG A 91 -19.72 -5.81 3.51
CA ARG A 91 -19.69 -6.91 4.47
C ARG A 91 -20.93 -7.79 4.30
N LEU A 92 -20.70 -9.06 4.07
CA LEU A 92 -21.74 -10.09 3.96
C LEU A 92 -22.13 -10.60 5.36
N LYS A 93 -23.31 -11.22 5.44
CA LYS A 93 -23.81 -11.86 6.69
C LYS A 93 -22.87 -12.98 7.19
N SER A 94 -22.11 -13.61 6.30
CA SER A 94 -21.08 -14.62 6.61
C SER A 94 -19.86 -14.05 7.36
N GLY A 95 -19.76 -12.73 7.51
CA GLY A 95 -18.58 -12.04 8.05
C GLY A 95 -17.47 -11.79 7.04
N THR A 96 -17.67 -12.20 5.79
CA THR A 96 -16.77 -11.93 4.66
C THR A 96 -17.02 -10.52 4.12
N THR A 97 -15.96 -9.76 3.82
CA THR A 97 -16.04 -8.47 3.12
C THR A 97 -15.58 -8.66 1.68
N LEU A 98 -16.39 -8.19 0.74
CA LEU A 98 -16.02 -8.01 -0.67
C LEU A 98 -15.60 -6.56 -0.88
N ASP A 99 -14.60 -6.33 -1.73
CA ASP A 99 -14.00 -5.02 -1.95
C ASP A 99 -13.66 -4.85 -3.43
N PHE A 100 -14.09 -3.75 -4.03
CA PHE A 100 -13.85 -3.42 -5.44
C PHE A 100 -13.49 -1.96 -5.54
N GLY A 101 -12.54 -1.63 -6.41
CA GLY A 101 -12.18 -0.23 -6.58
C GLY A 101 -11.16 0.00 -7.68
N ILE A 102 -10.72 1.25 -7.70
CA ILE A 102 -9.73 1.79 -8.62
C ILE A 102 -8.68 2.55 -7.83
N THR A 103 -7.43 2.37 -8.20
CA THR A 103 -6.30 3.15 -7.67
C THR A 103 -5.56 3.80 -8.82
N HIS A 104 -5.27 5.10 -8.69
CA HIS A 104 -4.38 5.83 -9.59
C HIS A 104 -3.16 6.30 -8.82
N SER A 105 -1.97 6.00 -9.34
CA SER A 105 -0.69 6.39 -8.74
C SER A 105 0.11 7.23 -9.71
N THR A 106 0.57 8.39 -9.26
CA THR A 106 1.46 9.28 -10.01
C THR A 106 2.75 9.45 -9.24
N TYR A 107 3.88 9.29 -9.92
CA TYR A 107 5.22 9.41 -9.34
C TYR A 107 5.94 10.63 -9.92
N SER A 108 6.73 11.30 -9.09
CA SER A 108 7.57 12.40 -9.54
C SER A 108 8.78 11.87 -10.35
N SER A 109 9.49 12.78 -11.01
CA SER A 109 10.72 12.46 -11.74
C SER A 109 11.85 11.91 -10.85
N TYR A 110 11.74 12.05 -9.53
CA TYR A 110 12.65 11.43 -8.58
C TYR A 110 12.46 9.92 -8.54
N SER A 111 11.23 9.49 -8.46
CA SER A 111 10.87 8.10 -8.62
C SER A 111 11.00 7.75 -10.11
N SER A 112 12.18 7.43 -10.54
CA SER A 112 12.53 7.21 -11.94
C SER A 112 11.89 5.96 -12.56
N ALA A 113 10.57 5.89 -12.58
CA ALA A 113 9.86 5.07 -13.53
C ALA A 113 10.21 5.58 -14.94
N ALA A 114 11.27 5.04 -15.51
CA ALA A 114 11.99 5.61 -16.67
C ALA A 114 11.17 5.70 -17.96
N ARG A 115 9.91 5.22 -17.96
CA ARG A 115 9.05 5.15 -19.16
C ARG A 115 7.63 5.67 -18.94
N GLY A 116 7.25 5.92 -17.72
CA GLY A 116 5.96 6.47 -17.34
C GLY A 116 5.96 6.80 -15.87
N ASN A 117 5.27 7.86 -15.48
CA ASN A 117 5.22 8.31 -14.10
C ASN A 117 3.88 8.02 -13.42
N SER A 118 2.97 7.34 -14.11
CA SER A 118 1.66 7.02 -13.55
C SER A 118 1.10 5.71 -14.10
N TYR A 119 0.19 5.12 -13.34
CA TYR A 119 -0.64 4.00 -13.79
C TYR A 119 -1.95 3.98 -13.01
N THR A 120 -2.93 3.28 -13.58
CA THR A 120 -4.23 3.03 -12.96
C THR A 120 -4.43 1.53 -12.87
N GLU A 121 -4.98 1.08 -11.74
CA GLU A 121 -5.33 -0.31 -11.48
C GLU A 121 -6.78 -0.42 -11.05
N LEU A 122 -7.50 -1.36 -11.62
CA LEU A 122 -8.75 -1.87 -11.05
C LEU A 122 -8.41 -3.01 -10.10
N TYR A 123 -9.15 -3.13 -9.00
CA TYR A 123 -8.96 -4.26 -8.09
C TYR A 123 -10.28 -4.87 -7.62
N ALA A 124 -10.17 -6.15 -7.25
CA ALA A 124 -11.18 -6.89 -6.54
C ALA A 124 -10.53 -7.61 -5.35
N GLY A 125 -11.20 -7.62 -4.22
CA GLY A 125 -10.68 -8.16 -2.97
C GLY A 125 -11.72 -8.91 -2.16
N ILE A 126 -11.21 -9.74 -1.26
CA ILE A 126 -11.97 -10.48 -0.26
C ILE A 126 -11.23 -10.46 1.07
N ALA A 127 -11.95 -10.25 2.17
CA ALA A 127 -11.38 -10.31 3.50
C ALA A 127 -12.28 -11.11 4.45
N ARG A 128 -11.67 -11.93 5.31
CA ARG A 128 -12.36 -12.66 6.36
C ARG A 128 -11.43 -12.93 7.55
N GLY A 129 -11.85 -12.50 8.73
CA GLY A 129 -11.05 -12.67 9.95
C GLY A 129 -9.71 -11.96 9.83
N ALA A 130 -8.63 -12.70 10.02
CA ALA A 130 -7.25 -12.20 9.98
C ALA A 130 -6.66 -12.12 8.55
N LEU A 131 -7.36 -12.59 7.53
CA LEU A 131 -6.84 -12.73 6.16
C LEU A 131 -7.58 -11.85 5.18
N SER A 132 -6.84 -11.29 4.22
CA SER A 132 -7.39 -10.65 3.03
C SER A 132 -6.57 -11.00 1.80
N SER A 133 -7.21 -10.90 0.63
CA SER A 133 -6.57 -11.07 -0.67
C SER A 133 -7.13 -10.04 -1.63
N ARG A 134 -6.28 -9.51 -2.52
CA ARG A 134 -6.67 -8.63 -3.62
C ARG A 134 -5.98 -9.06 -4.91
N ILE A 135 -6.67 -8.81 -6.01
CA ILE A 135 -6.11 -8.89 -7.36
C ILE A 135 -6.26 -7.52 -8.00
N PHE A 136 -5.18 -7.00 -8.55
CA PHE A 136 -5.10 -5.74 -9.27
C PHE A 136 -4.84 -6.02 -10.74
N LEU A 137 -5.44 -5.23 -11.62
CA LEU A 137 -5.24 -5.29 -13.06
C LEU A 137 -4.96 -3.88 -13.60
N SER A 138 -3.82 -3.72 -14.27
CA SER A 138 -3.44 -2.47 -14.94
C SER A 138 -3.23 -2.70 -16.43
N PRO A 139 -3.92 -1.95 -17.31
CA PRO A 139 -3.68 -2.01 -18.76
C PRO A 139 -2.44 -1.22 -19.20
N HIS A 140 -1.95 -0.31 -18.36
CA HIS A 140 -0.82 0.59 -18.62
C HIS A 140 0.07 0.72 -17.40
N TYR A 141 0.67 -0.41 -16.95
CA TYR A 141 1.52 -0.40 -15.75
C TYR A 141 2.87 0.27 -16.06
N PHE A 142 2.99 1.55 -15.71
CA PHE A 142 4.12 2.46 -15.99
C PHE A 142 4.48 2.64 -17.47
N GLU A 143 3.87 1.93 -18.40
CA GLU A 143 4.17 1.97 -19.82
C GLU A 143 2.89 1.70 -20.63
N SER A 144 2.69 2.46 -21.70
CA SER A 144 1.53 2.27 -22.58
C SER A 144 1.52 0.85 -23.18
N GLY A 145 0.37 0.18 -23.12
CA GLY A 145 0.21 -1.18 -23.63
C GLY A 145 0.82 -2.28 -22.77
N ARG A 146 1.43 -1.95 -21.63
CA ARG A 146 1.95 -2.95 -20.70
C ARG A 146 0.87 -3.39 -19.72
N TRP A 147 0.24 -4.51 -20.02
CA TRP A 147 -0.73 -5.11 -19.11
C TRP A 147 -0.05 -5.90 -18.01
N SER A 148 -0.51 -5.72 -16.80
CA SER A 148 -0.03 -6.48 -15.65
C SER A 148 -1.16 -6.85 -14.70
N ALA A 149 -1.01 -7.98 -14.03
CA ALA A 149 -1.81 -8.36 -12.90
C ALA A 149 -0.91 -8.49 -11.66
N TYR A 150 -1.41 -8.05 -10.52
CA TYR A 150 -0.78 -8.26 -9.23
C TYR A 150 -1.77 -8.91 -8.27
N GLY A 151 -1.39 -10.03 -7.68
CA GLY A 151 -2.16 -10.72 -6.67
C GLY A 151 -1.45 -10.65 -5.33
N GLU A 152 -2.19 -10.40 -4.25
CA GLU A 152 -1.64 -10.35 -2.90
C GLU A 152 -2.50 -11.09 -1.88
N ILE A 153 -1.84 -11.61 -0.85
CA ILE A 153 -2.45 -12.13 0.37
C ILE A 153 -1.81 -11.41 1.55
N ASN A 154 -2.65 -10.95 2.45
CA ASN A 154 -2.24 -10.27 3.66
C ASN A 154 -2.86 -10.96 4.87
N GLY A 155 -2.11 -11.03 5.97
CA GLY A 155 -2.55 -11.54 7.24
C GLY A 155 -2.20 -10.59 8.37
N SER A 156 -3.04 -10.51 9.42
CA SER A 156 -2.77 -9.67 10.57
C SER A 156 -3.36 -10.29 11.82
N VAL A 157 -2.57 -10.34 12.89
CA VAL A 157 -2.97 -10.84 14.20
C VAL A 157 -2.49 -9.91 15.31
N SER A 158 -3.27 -9.83 16.38
CA SER A 158 -2.91 -9.05 17.58
C SER A 158 -2.58 -10.01 18.73
N PRO A 159 -1.31 -10.47 18.86
CA PRO A 159 -0.92 -11.46 19.86
C PRO A 159 -0.98 -10.93 21.31
N ALA A 160 -0.92 -9.62 21.48
CA ALA A 160 -1.04 -8.95 22.77
C ALA A 160 -1.66 -7.56 22.60
N ARG A 161 -2.16 -6.99 23.70
CA ARG A 161 -2.75 -5.65 23.71
C ARG A 161 -1.77 -4.62 23.12
N ARG A 162 -2.22 -3.85 22.10
CA ARG A 162 -1.45 -2.81 21.40
C ARG A 162 -0.26 -3.35 20.60
N TRP A 163 -0.21 -4.63 20.34
CA TRP A 163 0.74 -5.24 19.43
C TRP A 163 0.00 -5.86 18.25
N ASN A 164 0.49 -5.58 17.06
CA ASN A 164 0.00 -6.19 15.83
C ASN A 164 1.19 -6.81 15.09
N VAL A 165 1.00 -7.99 14.54
CA VAL A 165 1.94 -8.66 13.64
C VAL A 165 1.23 -8.85 12.31
N ASP A 166 1.83 -8.37 11.24
CA ASP A 166 1.29 -8.47 9.89
C ASP A 166 2.25 -9.18 8.94
N GLY A 167 1.69 -9.89 8.00
CA GLY A 167 2.40 -10.57 6.93
C GLY A 167 1.78 -10.28 5.58
N HIS A 168 2.60 -10.20 4.55
CA HIS A 168 2.21 -9.95 3.17
C HIS A 168 3.01 -10.83 2.23
N VAL A 169 2.35 -11.36 1.21
CA VAL A 169 2.98 -12.00 0.05
C VAL A 169 2.25 -11.52 -1.21
N GLY A 170 3.01 -11.12 -2.22
CA GLY A 170 2.49 -10.67 -3.49
C GLY A 170 3.21 -11.26 -4.70
N VAL A 171 2.51 -11.32 -5.82
CA VAL A 171 3.03 -11.79 -7.10
C VAL A 171 2.59 -10.85 -8.21
N GLN A 172 3.56 -10.24 -8.90
CA GLN A 172 3.35 -9.46 -10.11
C GLN A 172 3.52 -10.35 -11.33
N VAL A 173 2.52 -10.37 -12.20
CA VAL A 173 2.53 -11.14 -13.45
C VAL A 173 2.34 -10.19 -14.62
N PRO A 174 3.31 -10.07 -15.54
CA PRO A 174 3.10 -9.38 -16.79
C PRO A 174 2.15 -10.19 -17.67
N LEU A 175 1.07 -9.59 -18.16
CA LEU A 175 0.10 -10.23 -19.04
C LEU A 175 0.37 -9.94 -20.50
N HIS A 176 0.84 -8.73 -20.80
CA HIS A 176 1.27 -8.30 -22.13
C HIS A 176 2.43 -7.32 -21.98
N ALA A 177 3.40 -7.46 -22.88
CA ALA A 177 4.57 -6.60 -22.96
C ALA A 177 4.68 -6.01 -24.36
N PRO A 178 5.00 -4.71 -24.51
CA PRO A 178 5.36 -4.15 -25.80
C PRO A 178 6.57 -4.91 -26.42
N TYR A 179 6.67 -4.86 -27.73
CA TYR A 179 7.62 -5.64 -28.53
C TYR A 179 9.04 -5.71 -27.95
N GLY A 180 9.58 -6.94 -27.87
CA GLY A 180 11.00 -7.21 -27.60
C GLY A 180 11.39 -7.21 -26.11
N GLN A 181 10.47 -7.09 -25.18
CA GLN A 181 10.77 -7.10 -23.75
C GLN A 181 10.31 -8.40 -23.11
N SER A 182 11.24 -9.09 -22.45
CA SER A 182 10.95 -10.27 -21.62
C SER A 182 10.73 -9.82 -20.18
N TYR A 183 9.50 -9.94 -19.67
CA TYR A 183 9.19 -9.66 -18.29
C TYR A 183 9.07 -10.95 -17.50
N ARG A 184 9.68 -10.98 -16.32
CA ARG A 184 9.58 -12.11 -15.39
C ARG A 184 8.48 -11.84 -14.35
N ARG A 185 7.93 -12.93 -13.83
CA ARG A 185 7.12 -12.86 -12.60
C ARG A 185 7.99 -12.38 -11.46
N GLU A 186 7.43 -11.52 -10.63
CA GLU A 186 8.12 -10.96 -9.48
C GLU A 186 7.32 -11.30 -8.23
N VAL A 187 8.02 -11.73 -7.19
CA VAL A 187 7.42 -12.09 -5.91
C VAL A 187 7.98 -11.14 -4.86
N ASP A 188 7.10 -10.67 -4.01
CA ASP A 188 7.49 -9.88 -2.86
C ASP A 188 6.82 -10.41 -1.58
N TRP A 189 7.40 -10.07 -0.43
CA TRP A 189 6.85 -10.39 0.86
C TRP A 189 7.30 -9.38 1.92
N ARG A 190 6.50 -9.27 2.96
CA ARG A 190 6.78 -8.45 4.14
C ARG A 190 6.31 -9.17 5.40
N LEU A 191 7.08 -9.03 6.47
CA LEU A 191 6.70 -9.38 7.82
C LEU A 191 6.90 -8.15 8.70
N GLY A 192 5.84 -7.70 9.35
CA GLY A 192 5.81 -6.49 10.14
C GLY A 192 5.38 -6.71 11.57
N ILE A 193 5.79 -5.80 12.44
CA ILE A 193 5.32 -5.67 13.80
C ILE A 193 5.02 -4.20 14.09
N THR A 194 3.89 -3.94 14.71
CA THR A 194 3.45 -2.59 15.09
C THR A 194 3.17 -2.54 16.58
N ARG A 195 3.62 -1.46 17.21
CA ARG A 195 3.29 -1.11 18.60
C ARG A 195 2.45 0.17 18.63
N GLU A 196 1.24 0.10 19.16
CA GLU A 196 0.35 1.23 19.32
C GLU A 196 0.57 1.93 20.67
N LEU A 197 0.74 3.25 20.64
CA LEU A 197 0.97 4.13 21.80
C LEU A 197 -0.02 5.31 21.76
N GLY A 198 -1.32 5.03 21.91
CA GLY A 198 -2.38 5.99 21.73
C GLY A 198 -2.55 6.38 20.25
N ARG A 199 -2.33 7.66 19.91
CA ARG A 199 -2.38 8.14 18.52
C ARG A 199 -1.09 7.85 17.73
N LEU A 200 -0.01 7.48 18.42
CA LEU A 200 1.27 7.12 17.79
C LEU A 200 1.34 5.60 17.61
N SER A 201 1.77 5.16 16.43
CA SER A 201 2.14 3.77 16.15
C SER A 201 3.58 3.70 15.70
N LEU A 202 4.34 2.75 16.25
CA LEU A 202 5.71 2.46 15.83
C LEU A 202 5.74 1.18 15.03
N HIS A 203 6.46 1.18 13.90
CA HIS A 203 6.49 0.09 12.95
C HIS A 203 7.92 -0.41 12.72
N ALA A 204 8.07 -1.72 12.63
CA ALA A 204 9.27 -2.37 12.12
C ALA A 204 8.85 -3.49 11.18
N ALA A 205 9.36 -3.50 9.95
CA ALA A 205 9.00 -4.51 8.96
C ALA A 205 10.22 -4.98 8.18
N TRP A 206 10.39 -6.29 8.03
CA TRP A 206 11.32 -6.87 7.09
C TRP A 206 10.59 -7.09 5.77
N SER A 207 11.09 -6.46 4.71
CA SER A 207 10.52 -6.53 3.37
C SER A 207 11.55 -7.04 2.39
N ALA A 208 11.13 -7.93 1.49
CA ALA A 208 11.96 -8.43 0.42
C ALA A 208 11.14 -8.71 -0.84
N GLY A 209 11.83 -8.82 -1.97
CA GLY A 209 11.22 -9.14 -3.25
C GLY A 209 11.86 -8.35 -4.38
N ALA A 210 11.26 -8.48 -5.55
CA ALA A 210 11.70 -7.92 -6.83
C ALA A 210 13.05 -8.44 -7.33
N PRO A 211 13.35 -8.34 -8.62
CA PRO A 211 14.70 -8.59 -9.13
C PRO A 211 15.65 -7.54 -8.57
N GLY A 212 16.90 -7.92 -8.32
CA GLY A 212 17.92 -7.03 -7.75
C GLY A 212 18.41 -5.92 -8.67
N ARG A 213 17.79 -5.75 -9.83
CA ARG A 213 17.92 -4.57 -10.69
C ARG A 213 16.60 -3.85 -10.67
N ASP A 214 16.71 -2.66 -10.29
CA ASP A 214 15.70 -1.67 -10.17
C ASP A 214 14.97 -1.37 -11.47
N PHE A 215 13.69 -1.07 -11.39
CA PHE A 215 12.98 -0.24 -12.33
C PHE A 215 13.71 1.10 -12.58
N TYR A 216 14.48 1.52 -11.63
CA TYR A 216 15.10 2.80 -11.45
C TYR A 216 16.51 2.81 -12.00
N ARG A 217 16.69 3.27 -13.23
CA ARG A 217 18.00 3.64 -13.84
C ARG A 217 19.14 2.63 -13.64
N GLY A 218 18.84 1.34 -13.46
CA GLY A 218 19.85 0.30 -13.35
C GLY A 218 20.68 0.32 -12.07
N ARG A 219 20.28 1.05 -11.04
CA ARG A 219 20.92 1.02 -9.71
C ARG A 219 20.55 -0.26 -8.98
N GLY A 220 21.54 -0.89 -8.36
CA GLY A 220 21.30 -2.06 -7.51
C GLY A 220 20.66 -1.65 -6.18
N HIS A 221 19.50 -2.20 -5.85
CA HIS A 221 18.90 -2.08 -4.53
C HIS A 221 19.04 -3.35 -3.73
N SER A 222 19.02 -3.21 -2.42
CA SER A 222 18.87 -4.35 -1.54
C SER A 222 17.53 -5.04 -1.81
N ARG A 223 17.58 -6.34 -2.13
CA ARG A 223 16.37 -7.16 -2.31
C ARG A 223 15.58 -7.31 -1.02
N SER A 224 16.23 -7.13 0.12
CA SER A 224 15.60 -7.19 1.43
C SER A 224 16.13 -6.09 2.34
N THR A 225 15.25 -5.53 3.15
CA THR A 225 15.62 -4.47 4.09
C THR A 225 14.70 -4.46 5.29
N LEU A 226 15.21 -3.98 6.41
CA LEU A 226 14.42 -3.59 7.56
C LEU A 226 13.93 -2.14 7.36
N VAL A 227 12.62 -1.96 7.37
CA VAL A 227 11.98 -0.66 7.33
C VAL A 227 11.49 -0.31 8.73
N LEU A 228 11.89 0.85 9.24
CA LEU A 228 11.40 1.41 10.49
C LEU A 228 10.48 2.59 10.18
N GLY A 229 9.44 2.78 11.00
CA GLY A 229 8.51 3.88 10.79
C GLY A 229 7.72 4.25 12.02
N ALA A 230 7.04 5.37 11.90
CA ALA A 230 6.08 5.87 12.87
C ALA A 230 4.90 6.51 12.13
N SER A 231 3.69 6.36 12.70
CA SER A 231 2.46 6.97 12.19
C SER A 231 1.73 7.67 13.31
N TRP A 232 1.12 8.79 13.01
CA TRP A 232 0.33 9.60 13.94
C TRP A 232 -1.06 9.85 13.36
N VAL A 233 -2.11 9.45 14.08
CA VAL A 233 -3.51 9.75 13.73
C VAL A 233 -3.83 11.19 14.17
N LEU A 234 -4.25 12.02 13.22
CA LEU A 234 -4.52 13.46 13.38
C LEU A 234 -5.90 13.75 13.97
#